data_effec1f87e889c3cdab78f983dc7f508
#
_entry.id   effec1f87e889c3cdab78f983dc7f508
#
_cell.length_a   1.000
_cell.length_b   1.000
_cell.length_c   1.000
_cell.angle_alpha   90.00
_cell.angle_beta   90.00
_cell.angle_gamma   90.00
#
_symmetry.space_group_name_H-M   'P 1'
#
loop_
_entity.id
_entity.type
_entity.pdbx_description
1 polymer ?
#
loop_
_entity_poly.entity_id
_entity_poly.type
_entity_poly.pdbx_seq_one_letter_code
_entity_poly.pdbx_strand_id
1 'polypeptide(L)'
;MIGSNTSAQHPLAYARITAAKKRGAKLITVDPRRTPVATLSDIHLAIRPGSNLALVNALMHAILFEEKAQDEAFINERTEHFDALRASLEGCTPEWAAPLTGLQPEAIRETARLYAKGPNSIILYCMGVTQQVTGTRTCGALANLVMLCGMIGRPSTGLIPLRGQNNVQGSCDMGALPETLPGYVKADSELGHQRFARLWGPFADEQGKKLTEIMDGMRDGSIRAAYIMGENPMQSDPDAAKVEAGLRNLDFLIVQDIFMTPTARLADVILPAASYLEKQGTFTNTERRVQLINEVLPPLPGTRPD
;
A
#
# COMPACT_ATOMS: atom_id res chain seq x y z
N MET A 1 -1.50 8.15 11.56
CA MET A 1 -1.12 8.26 10.12
C MET A 1 0.33 7.89 9.98
N ILE A 2 0.68 6.99 9.06
CA ILE A 2 2.06 6.62 8.82
C ILE A 2 2.34 6.50 7.31
N GLY A 3 3.37 7.22 6.82
CA GLY A 3 3.80 7.17 5.41
C GLY A 3 2.74 7.60 4.39
N SER A 4 1.95 8.63 4.70
CA SER A 4 0.87 9.11 3.83
C SER A 4 0.74 10.64 3.83
N ASN A 5 0.82 11.24 2.66
CA ASN A 5 0.45 12.64 2.45
C ASN A 5 -1.05 12.76 2.09
N THR A 6 -1.90 12.41 3.04
CA THR A 6 -3.35 12.27 2.86
C THR A 6 -4.02 13.54 2.33
N SER A 7 -3.50 14.71 2.67
CA SER A 7 -4.03 16.00 2.18
C SER A 7 -3.94 16.15 0.67
N ALA A 8 -2.91 15.58 0.04
CA ALA A 8 -2.71 15.64 -1.40
C ALA A 8 -3.34 14.45 -2.14
N GLN A 9 -3.22 13.25 -1.58
CA GLN A 9 -3.53 12.00 -2.31
C GLN A 9 -4.89 11.42 -1.95
N HIS A 10 -5.45 11.77 -0.77
CA HIS A 10 -6.73 11.26 -0.27
C HIS A 10 -7.56 12.40 0.35
N PRO A 11 -7.96 13.43 -0.43
CA PRO A 11 -8.55 14.66 0.12
C PRO A 11 -9.85 14.41 0.92
N LEU A 12 -10.66 13.42 0.53
CA LEU A 12 -11.87 13.07 1.27
C LEU A 12 -11.53 12.43 2.63
N ALA A 13 -10.51 11.58 2.69
CA ALA A 13 -10.03 11.03 3.96
C ALA A 13 -9.44 12.16 4.84
N TYR A 14 -8.67 13.08 4.25
CA TYR A 14 -8.13 14.23 4.97
C TYR A 14 -9.24 15.13 5.56
N ALA A 15 -10.32 15.39 4.82
CA ALA A 15 -11.47 16.12 5.33
C ALA A 15 -12.11 15.41 6.54
N ARG A 16 -12.24 14.09 6.52
CA ARG A 16 -12.75 13.28 7.65
C ARG A 16 -11.80 13.31 8.85
N ILE A 17 -10.49 13.21 8.64
CA ILE A 17 -9.46 13.33 9.69
C ILE A 17 -9.54 14.72 10.34
N THR A 18 -9.61 15.78 9.55
CA THR A 18 -9.74 17.15 10.03
C THR A 18 -11.01 17.35 10.85
N ALA A 19 -12.13 16.79 10.39
CA ALA A 19 -13.39 16.83 11.14
C ALA A 19 -13.31 16.05 12.45
N ALA A 20 -12.65 14.88 12.48
CA ALA A 20 -12.42 14.13 13.71
C ALA A 20 -11.53 14.91 14.69
N LYS A 21 -10.46 15.51 14.20
CA LYS A 21 -9.57 16.38 14.99
C LYS A 21 -10.33 17.54 15.65
N LYS A 22 -11.21 18.21 14.89
CA LYS A 22 -12.07 19.29 15.45
C LYS A 22 -13.01 18.80 16.55
N ARG A 23 -13.37 17.51 16.56
CA ARG A 23 -14.18 16.87 17.62
C ARG A 23 -13.35 16.33 18.79
N GLY A 24 -12.05 16.62 18.83
CA GLY A 24 -11.16 16.24 19.93
C GLY A 24 -10.35 14.96 19.72
N ALA A 25 -10.43 14.32 18.55
CA ALA A 25 -9.57 13.18 18.27
C ALA A 25 -8.09 13.60 18.28
N LYS A 26 -7.25 12.74 18.87
CA LYS A 26 -5.79 12.92 18.84
C LYS A 26 -5.23 12.38 17.55
N LEU A 27 -4.27 13.09 16.98
CA LEU A 27 -3.64 12.73 15.72
C LEU A 27 -2.14 12.59 15.89
N ILE A 28 -1.63 11.42 15.54
CA ILE A 28 -0.21 11.12 15.44
C ILE A 28 0.14 11.00 13.96
N THR A 29 1.17 11.67 13.50
CA THR A 29 1.70 11.53 12.14
C THR A 29 3.15 11.09 12.18
N VAL A 30 3.44 10.01 11.43
CA VAL A 30 4.78 9.47 11.22
C VAL A 30 5.11 9.69 9.75
N ASP A 31 5.94 10.67 9.46
CA ASP A 31 6.37 11.04 8.10
C ASP A 31 7.68 11.84 8.19
N PRO A 32 8.68 11.58 7.35
CA PRO A 32 9.92 12.37 7.34
C PRO A 32 9.68 13.85 7.00
N ARG A 33 8.60 14.15 6.30
CA ARG A 33 8.22 15.51 5.88
C ARG A 33 7.14 16.09 6.80
N ARG A 34 7.20 17.38 7.02
CA ARG A 34 6.13 18.12 7.70
C ARG A 34 4.99 18.43 6.73
N THR A 35 4.22 17.43 6.40
CA THR A 35 3.03 17.53 5.54
C THR A 35 1.92 18.35 6.23
N PRO A 36 0.87 18.79 5.50
CA PRO A 36 -0.29 19.44 6.12
C PRO A 36 -0.95 18.58 7.22
N VAL A 37 -0.97 17.25 7.05
CA VAL A 37 -1.44 16.32 8.10
C VAL A 37 -0.54 16.40 9.33
N ALA A 38 0.77 16.37 9.15
CA ALA A 38 1.74 16.49 10.25
C ALA A 38 1.62 17.83 10.98
N THR A 39 1.29 18.89 10.26
CA THR A 39 1.06 20.21 10.88
C THR A 39 -0.19 20.26 11.78
N LEU A 40 -1.21 19.44 11.48
CA LEU A 40 -2.42 19.30 12.30
C LEU A 40 -2.25 18.35 13.49
N SER A 41 -1.17 17.56 13.52
CA SER A 41 -1.01 16.49 14.49
C SER A 41 -0.66 17.00 15.89
N ASP A 42 -1.08 16.27 16.90
CA ASP A 42 -0.64 16.45 18.29
C ASP A 42 0.82 15.99 18.44
N ILE A 43 1.18 14.89 17.74
CA ILE A 43 2.54 14.36 17.70
C ILE A 43 2.95 14.17 16.24
N HIS A 44 4.11 14.75 15.86
CA HIS A 44 4.74 14.48 14.58
C HIS A 44 6.10 13.80 14.81
N LEU A 45 6.21 12.57 14.33
CA LEU A 45 7.44 11.79 14.36
C LEU A 45 8.12 11.90 12.98
N ALA A 46 9.11 12.77 12.88
CA ALA A 46 9.89 12.96 11.65
C ALA A 46 10.99 11.89 11.56
N ILE A 47 10.61 10.68 11.19
CA ILE A 47 11.53 9.53 11.16
C ILE A 47 12.48 9.56 9.97
N ARG A 48 13.63 8.91 10.12
CA ARG A 48 14.50 8.61 8.97
C ARG A 48 13.81 7.63 8.02
N PRO A 49 13.86 7.86 6.70
CA PRO A 49 13.36 6.89 5.73
C PRO A 49 13.98 5.50 5.95
N GLY A 50 13.14 4.45 5.84
CA GLY A 50 13.59 3.06 6.06
C GLY A 50 13.48 2.55 7.50
N SER A 51 13.19 3.40 8.49
CA SER A 51 13.18 3.02 9.91
C SER A 51 11.81 2.71 10.50
N ASN A 52 10.77 2.61 9.67
CA ASN A 52 9.40 2.35 10.15
C ASN A 52 9.30 1.09 11.02
N LEU A 53 9.94 -0.01 10.61
CA LEU A 53 9.89 -1.26 11.37
C LEU A 53 10.49 -1.11 12.78
N ALA A 54 11.64 -0.41 12.89
CA ALA A 54 12.27 -0.15 14.17
C ALA A 54 11.36 0.70 15.09
N LEU A 55 10.69 1.72 14.53
CA LEU A 55 9.72 2.51 15.28
C LEU A 55 8.56 1.67 15.79
N VAL A 56 7.93 0.87 14.92
CA VAL A 56 6.75 0.06 15.29
C VAL A 56 7.12 -0.97 16.36
N ASN A 57 8.28 -1.62 16.25
CA ASN A 57 8.76 -2.54 17.28
C ASN A 57 9.01 -1.83 18.61
N ALA A 58 9.59 -0.64 18.61
CA ALA A 58 9.80 0.14 19.83
C ALA A 58 8.49 0.64 20.46
N LEU A 59 7.48 0.97 19.65
CA LEU A 59 6.14 1.28 20.16
C LEU A 59 5.53 0.06 20.86
N MET A 60 5.61 -1.13 20.26
CA MET A 60 5.13 -2.36 20.88
C MET A 60 5.92 -2.71 22.14
N HIS A 61 7.25 -2.52 22.14
CA HIS A 61 8.06 -2.70 23.35
C HIS A 61 7.57 -1.79 24.48
N ALA A 62 7.46 -0.49 24.21
CA ALA A 62 7.00 0.47 25.23
C ALA A 62 5.60 0.13 25.78
N ILE A 63 4.68 -0.33 24.92
CA ILE A 63 3.33 -0.76 25.33
C ILE A 63 3.38 -1.98 26.26
N LEU A 64 4.20 -2.99 25.91
CA LEU A 64 4.28 -4.26 26.63
C LEU A 64 5.04 -4.17 27.94
N PHE A 65 6.23 -3.56 27.89
CA PHE A 65 7.17 -3.66 29.02
C PHE A 65 7.18 -2.45 29.93
N GLU A 66 6.87 -1.26 29.40
CA GLU A 66 6.91 -0.01 30.16
C GLU A 66 5.49 0.42 30.61
N GLU A 67 4.55 0.53 29.67
CA GLU A 67 3.19 1.03 29.94
C GLU A 67 2.22 -0.05 30.41
N LYS A 68 2.49 -1.33 30.12
CA LYS A 68 1.63 -2.49 30.41
C LYS A 68 0.20 -2.25 29.96
N ALA A 69 0.05 -1.75 28.73
CA ALA A 69 -1.21 -1.27 28.17
C ALA A 69 -1.73 -2.16 27.01
N GLN A 70 -1.26 -3.41 26.94
CA GLN A 70 -1.79 -4.40 26.00
C GLN A 70 -3.19 -4.86 26.42
N ASP A 71 -3.97 -5.32 25.43
CA ASP A 71 -5.29 -5.93 25.66
C ASP A 71 -5.14 -7.44 25.84
N GLU A 72 -4.98 -7.89 27.09
CA GLU A 72 -4.75 -9.30 27.41
C GLU A 72 -5.95 -10.19 27.03
N ALA A 73 -7.17 -9.69 27.17
CA ALA A 73 -8.36 -10.45 26.80
C ALA A 73 -8.38 -10.72 25.28
N PHE A 74 -8.14 -9.68 24.49
CA PHE A 74 -8.06 -9.82 23.04
C PHE A 74 -6.91 -10.75 22.62
N ILE A 75 -5.73 -10.61 23.23
CA ILE A 75 -4.57 -11.45 22.96
C ILE A 75 -4.91 -12.92 23.18
N ASN A 76 -5.45 -13.25 24.34
CA ASN A 76 -5.75 -14.63 24.71
C ASN A 76 -6.87 -15.27 23.86
N GLU A 77 -7.86 -14.49 23.46
CA GLU A 77 -9.02 -15.00 22.72
C GLU A 77 -8.83 -15.01 21.20
N ARG A 78 -7.99 -14.12 20.65
CA ARG A 78 -8.00 -13.77 19.24
C ARG A 78 -6.63 -13.84 18.53
N THR A 79 -5.56 -14.16 19.27
CA THR A 79 -4.22 -14.20 18.68
C THR A 79 -3.51 -15.51 18.97
N GLU A 80 -2.48 -15.78 18.18
CA GLU A 80 -1.58 -16.91 18.33
C GLU A 80 -0.13 -16.42 18.40
N HIS A 81 0.74 -17.24 18.97
CA HIS A 81 2.19 -16.98 19.03
C HIS A 81 2.60 -15.69 19.76
N PHE A 82 1.81 -15.21 20.71
CA PHE A 82 2.10 -13.98 21.46
C PHE A 82 3.45 -14.04 22.20
N ASP A 83 3.80 -15.18 22.79
CA ASP A 83 5.07 -15.32 23.51
C ASP A 83 6.28 -15.15 22.60
N ALA A 84 6.20 -15.62 21.36
CA ALA A 84 7.25 -15.43 20.37
C ALA A 84 7.40 -13.96 19.97
N LEU A 85 6.27 -13.26 19.78
CA LEU A 85 6.27 -11.82 19.53
C LEU A 85 6.90 -11.08 20.72
N ARG A 86 6.45 -11.35 21.94
CA ARG A 86 6.96 -10.73 23.17
C ARG A 86 8.48 -10.89 23.30
N ALA A 87 8.98 -12.12 23.14
CA ALA A 87 10.41 -12.40 23.20
C ALA A 87 11.20 -11.62 22.12
N SER A 88 10.67 -11.50 20.91
CA SER A 88 11.31 -10.75 19.83
C SER A 88 11.41 -9.24 20.08
N LEU A 89 10.60 -8.71 20.99
CA LEU A 89 10.51 -7.29 21.29
C LEU A 89 11.35 -6.87 22.52
N GLU A 90 11.89 -7.79 23.31
CA GLU A 90 12.62 -7.47 24.55
C GLU A 90 13.74 -6.45 24.37
N GLY A 91 14.53 -6.56 23.30
CA GLY A 91 15.62 -5.64 22.96
C GLY A 91 15.22 -4.41 22.15
N CYS A 92 13.95 -4.28 21.74
CA CYS A 92 13.48 -3.20 20.87
C CYS A 92 13.09 -1.94 21.66
N THR A 93 13.91 -1.51 22.62
CA THR A 93 13.63 -0.36 23.48
C THR A 93 13.54 0.96 22.68
N PRO A 94 12.88 1.99 23.21
CA PRO A 94 12.93 3.32 22.62
C PRO A 94 14.36 3.86 22.43
N GLU A 95 15.29 3.54 23.35
CA GLU A 95 16.71 3.90 23.25
C GLU A 95 17.42 3.18 22.09
N TRP A 96 17.12 1.88 21.89
CA TRP A 96 17.63 1.14 20.74
C TRP A 96 17.10 1.73 19.42
N ALA A 97 15.83 2.15 19.37
CA ALA A 97 15.23 2.71 18.17
C ALA A 97 15.68 4.14 17.86
N ALA A 98 16.07 4.92 18.86
CA ALA A 98 16.42 6.33 18.71
C ALA A 98 17.51 6.59 17.65
N PRO A 99 18.69 5.94 17.66
CA PRO A 99 19.71 6.14 16.64
C PRO A 99 19.27 5.66 15.24
N LEU A 100 18.35 4.70 15.14
CA LEU A 100 17.83 4.17 13.88
C LEU A 100 16.81 5.13 13.25
N THR A 101 15.89 5.62 14.07
CA THR A 101 14.77 6.46 13.64
C THR A 101 15.08 7.94 13.58
N GLY A 102 16.07 8.40 14.36
CA GLY A 102 16.35 9.81 14.57
C GLY A 102 15.41 10.49 15.56
N LEU A 103 14.57 9.72 16.27
CA LEU A 103 13.60 10.22 17.24
C LEU A 103 14.18 10.20 18.66
N GLN A 104 13.62 11.07 19.52
CA GLN A 104 13.91 10.99 20.94
C GLN A 104 13.13 9.82 21.57
N PRO A 105 13.73 9.04 22.50
CA PRO A 105 13.06 7.91 23.14
C PRO A 105 11.73 8.29 23.79
N GLU A 106 11.64 9.46 24.41
CA GLU A 106 10.41 9.92 25.07
C GLU A 106 9.27 10.20 24.08
N ALA A 107 9.57 10.68 22.86
CA ALA A 107 8.58 10.84 21.83
C ALA A 107 7.97 9.49 21.38
N ILE A 108 8.78 8.43 21.39
CA ILE A 108 8.29 7.05 21.12
C ILE A 108 7.37 6.59 22.27
N ARG A 109 7.76 6.81 23.53
CA ARG A 109 6.95 6.48 24.71
C ARG A 109 5.61 7.23 24.72
N GLU A 110 5.66 8.54 24.49
CA GLU A 110 4.45 9.36 24.44
C GLU A 110 3.49 8.86 23.34
N THR A 111 4.04 8.52 22.18
CA THR A 111 3.26 7.96 21.07
C THR A 111 2.64 6.60 21.44
N ALA A 112 3.41 5.71 22.04
CA ALA A 112 2.94 4.41 22.52
C ALA A 112 1.79 4.56 23.51
N ARG A 113 1.98 5.43 24.51
CA ARG A 113 0.99 5.75 25.55
C ARG A 113 -0.29 6.31 24.94
N LEU A 114 -0.18 7.29 24.06
CA LEU A 114 -1.33 7.93 23.44
C LEU A 114 -2.13 6.96 22.56
N TYR A 115 -1.43 6.08 21.84
CA TYR A 115 -2.07 5.07 20.99
C TYR A 115 -2.78 3.98 21.81
N ALA A 116 -2.10 3.41 22.79
CA ALA A 116 -2.59 2.25 23.53
C ALA A 116 -3.69 2.61 24.56
N LYS A 117 -3.60 3.77 25.19
CA LYS A 117 -4.57 4.21 26.23
C LYS A 117 -5.79 4.94 25.65
N GLY A 118 -5.85 5.15 24.35
CA GLY A 118 -7.04 5.69 23.68
C GLY A 118 -8.20 4.68 23.75
N PRO A 119 -9.46 5.14 23.87
CA PRO A 119 -10.61 4.24 23.90
C PRO A 119 -10.78 3.52 22.56
N ASN A 120 -10.48 4.19 21.46
CA ASN A 120 -10.48 3.66 20.11
C ASN A 120 -9.34 4.31 19.33
N SER A 121 -8.51 3.49 18.70
CA SER A 121 -7.40 3.94 17.87
C SER A 121 -7.46 3.28 16.50
N ILE A 122 -7.10 4.04 15.47
CA ILE A 122 -7.05 3.58 14.09
C ILE A 122 -5.69 3.92 13.47
N ILE A 123 -5.11 2.98 12.75
CA ILE A 123 -3.89 3.21 11.98
C ILE A 123 -4.25 3.35 10.50
N LEU A 124 -3.90 4.48 9.92
CA LEU A 124 -3.97 4.72 8.48
C LEU A 124 -2.55 4.74 7.93
N TYR A 125 -2.24 3.90 6.96
CA TYR A 125 -0.91 3.85 6.34
C TYR A 125 -1.00 3.81 4.80
N CYS A 126 0.10 4.15 4.14
CA CYS A 126 0.17 4.18 2.69
C CYS A 126 1.56 3.73 2.20
N MET A 127 1.91 4.09 0.99
CA MET A 127 3.09 3.62 0.27
C MET A 127 4.42 4.03 0.92
N GLY A 128 4.46 5.06 1.76
CA GLY A 128 5.63 5.37 2.60
C GLY A 128 5.99 4.27 3.60
N VAL A 129 5.07 3.32 3.85
CA VAL A 129 5.33 2.09 4.61
C VAL A 129 5.64 0.92 3.68
N THR A 130 4.84 0.74 2.64
CA THR A 130 4.87 -0.48 1.81
C THR A 130 5.99 -0.48 0.77
N GLN A 131 6.35 0.67 0.21
CA GLN A 131 7.40 0.80 -0.79
C GLN A 131 8.80 0.93 -0.16
N GLN A 132 9.12 0.00 0.73
CA GLN A 132 10.43 -0.09 1.38
C GLN A 132 10.88 -1.55 1.41
N VAL A 133 12.19 -1.78 1.52
CA VAL A 133 12.77 -3.14 1.61
C VAL A 133 12.12 -3.95 2.75
N THR A 134 11.76 -3.30 3.84
CA THR A 134 11.06 -3.92 4.99
C THR A 134 9.54 -3.75 4.94
N GLY A 135 8.95 -3.34 3.81
CA GLY A 135 7.53 -2.96 3.72
C GLY A 135 6.58 -4.04 4.22
N THR A 136 6.70 -5.27 3.72
CA THR A 136 5.86 -6.41 4.15
C THR A 136 6.00 -6.68 5.66
N ARG A 137 7.23 -6.65 6.19
CA ARG A 137 7.48 -6.85 7.63
C ARG A 137 6.90 -5.72 8.47
N THR A 138 6.98 -4.48 7.97
CA THR A 138 6.37 -3.33 8.65
C THR A 138 4.86 -3.41 8.70
N CYS A 139 4.21 -3.85 7.60
CA CYS A 139 2.77 -4.10 7.60
C CYS A 139 2.37 -5.18 8.62
N GLY A 140 3.13 -6.27 8.70
CA GLY A 140 2.93 -7.30 9.73
C GLY A 140 3.12 -6.75 11.15
N ALA A 141 4.14 -5.93 11.38
CA ALA A 141 4.35 -5.29 12.69
C ALA A 141 3.22 -4.31 13.05
N LEU A 142 2.67 -3.56 12.09
CA LEU A 142 1.48 -2.72 12.31
C LEU A 142 0.25 -3.55 12.65
N ALA A 143 0.06 -4.71 12.03
CA ALA A 143 -1.01 -5.64 12.38
C ALA A 143 -0.83 -6.18 13.80
N ASN A 144 0.40 -6.55 14.18
CA ASN A 144 0.71 -6.97 15.56
C ASN A 144 0.43 -5.85 16.57
N LEU A 145 0.81 -4.60 16.27
CA LEU A 145 0.53 -3.45 17.14
C LEU A 145 -0.97 -3.24 17.36
N VAL A 146 -1.77 -3.36 16.29
CA VAL A 146 -3.23 -3.21 16.36
C VAL A 146 -3.84 -4.34 17.18
N MET A 147 -3.41 -5.59 16.99
CA MET A 147 -3.88 -6.75 17.77
C MET A 147 -3.43 -6.69 19.22
N LEU A 148 -2.20 -6.26 19.46
CA LEU A 148 -1.65 -6.09 20.81
C LEU A 148 -2.52 -5.19 21.69
N CYS A 149 -3.12 -4.16 21.10
CA CYS A 149 -3.98 -3.20 21.81
C CYS A 149 -5.48 -3.48 21.64
N GLY A 150 -5.89 -4.59 21.04
CA GLY A 150 -7.30 -4.89 20.75
C GLY A 150 -7.99 -3.85 19.86
N MET A 151 -7.22 -3.12 19.04
CA MET A 151 -7.72 -2.02 18.20
C MET A 151 -8.19 -2.52 16.84
N ILE A 152 -8.90 -3.64 16.80
CA ILE A 152 -9.46 -4.25 15.59
C ILE A 152 -10.74 -5.02 15.92
N GLY A 153 -11.62 -5.16 14.91
CA GLY A 153 -12.85 -5.96 15.06
C GLY A 153 -13.99 -5.26 15.80
N ARG A 154 -13.85 -3.99 16.15
CA ARG A 154 -14.89 -3.17 16.80
C ARG A 154 -15.00 -1.79 16.14
N PRO A 155 -16.14 -1.09 16.28
CA PRO A 155 -16.34 0.23 15.64
C PRO A 155 -15.25 1.23 16.01
N SER A 156 -14.84 2.03 15.02
CA SER A 156 -13.81 3.08 15.14
C SER A 156 -12.41 2.59 15.49
N THR A 157 -12.10 1.33 15.20
CA THR A 157 -10.74 0.78 15.30
C THR A 157 -10.32 0.13 13.99
N GLY A 158 -9.05 -0.17 13.82
CA GLY A 158 -8.55 -0.94 12.70
C GLY A 158 -7.23 -0.47 12.11
N LEU A 159 -6.78 -1.25 11.13
CA LEU A 159 -5.62 -0.99 10.30
C LEU A 159 -6.10 -0.79 8.87
N ILE A 160 -5.92 0.42 8.33
CA ILE A 160 -6.46 0.80 7.01
C ILE A 160 -5.32 1.18 6.07
N PRO A 161 -5.04 0.34 5.06
CA PRO A 161 -4.18 0.73 3.95
C PRO A 161 -4.91 1.74 3.04
N LEU A 162 -4.35 2.92 2.89
CA LEU A 162 -4.81 3.91 1.92
C LEU A 162 -4.14 3.62 0.58
N ARG A 163 -4.89 3.13 -0.40
CA ARG A 163 -4.37 2.81 -1.72
C ARG A 163 -3.97 4.08 -2.46
N GLY A 164 -2.89 4.00 -3.27
CA GLY A 164 -2.35 5.17 -3.98
C GLY A 164 -3.19 5.59 -5.17
N GLN A 165 -3.39 4.69 -6.11
CA GLN A 165 -4.07 4.94 -7.37
C GLN A 165 -5.58 4.73 -7.23
N ASN A 166 -6.32 5.44 -8.09
CA ASN A 166 -7.76 5.23 -8.23
C ASN A 166 -8.03 3.82 -8.76
N ASN A 167 -9.00 3.12 -8.16
CA ASN A 167 -9.41 1.76 -8.51
C ASN A 167 -8.31 0.68 -8.46
N VAL A 168 -7.18 0.92 -7.79
CA VAL A 168 -6.16 -0.14 -7.61
C VAL A 168 -6.72 -1.35 -6.84
N GLN A 169 -7.69 -1.12 -5.94
CA GLN A 169 -8.40 -2.21 -5.28
C GLN A 169 -9.17 -3.07 -6.29
N GLY A 170 -9.94 -2.45 -7.17
CA GLY A 170 -10.70 -3.17 -8.20
C GLY A 170 -9.81 -3.92 -9.19
N SER A 171 -8.68 -3.32 -9.59
CA SER A 171 -7.68 -4.01 -10.42
C SER A 171 -7.15 -5.27 -9.72
N CYS A 172 -6.82 -5.19 -8.43
CA CYS A 172 -6.41 -6.36 -7.65
C CYS A 172 -7.54 -7.40 -7.54
N ASP A 173 -8.79 -6.97 -7.29
CA ASP A 173 -9.96 -7.86 -7.21
C ASP A 173 -10.16 -8.63 -8.52
N MET A 174 -9.81 -8.03 -9.65
CA MET A 174 -9.89 -8.63 -10.99
C MET A 174 -8.63 -9.37 -11.42
N GLY A 175 -7.66 -9.57 -10.51
CA GLY A 175 -6.48 -10.39 -10.76
C GLY A 175 -5.31 -9.67 -11.43
N ALA A 176 -5.27 -8.33 -11.42
CA ALA A 176 -4.10 -7.58 -11.88
C ALA A 176 -2.96 -7.61 -10.83
N LEU A 177 -2.57 -8.81 -10.44
CA LEU A 177 -1.48 -9.12 -9.51
C LEU A 177 -0.71 -10.33 -10.05
N PRO A 178 0.60 -10.40 -9.85
CA PRO A 178 1.41 -11.49 -10.43
C PRO A 178 1.06 -12.88 -9.89
N GLU A 179 0.57 -12.97 -8.65
CA GLU A 179 0.32 -14.24 -7.97
C GLU A 179 -1.16 -14.65 -7.95
N THR A 180 -2.08 -13.83 -8.46
CA THR A 180 -3.53 -14.11 -8.34
C THR A 180 -4.32 -13.90 -9.63
N LEU A 181 -5.36 -14.70 -9.75
CA LEU A 181 -6.45 -14.59 -10.71
C LEU A 181 -7.62 -13.81 -10.09
N PRO A 182 -8.68 -13.45 -10.86
CA PRO A 182 -9.84 -12.76 -10.32
C PRO A 182 -10.40 -13.39 -9.04
N GLY A 183 -10.71 -12.53 -8.05
CA GLY A 183 -11.18 -12.97 -6.74
C GLY A 183 -10.08 -13.53 -5.82
N TYR A 184 -8.83 -13.15 -6.06
CA TYR A 184 -7.65 -13.58 -5.26
C TYR A 184 -7.41 -15.10 -5.26
N VAL A 185 -7.85 -15.79 -6.29
CA VAL A 185 -7.51 -17.20 -6.48
C VAL A 185 -6.05 -17.30 -6.90
N LYS A 186 -5.26 -18.13 -6.24
CA LYS A 186 -3.83 -18.28 -6.59
C LYS A 186 -3.65 -18.78 -8.02
N ALA A 187 -2.78 -18.14 -8.78
CA ALA A 187 -2.53 -18.45 -10.20
C ALA A 187 -1.97 -19.85 -10.40
N ASP A 188 -1.15 -20.32 -9.45
CA ASP A 188 -0.53 -21.65 -9.43
C ASP A 188 -1.34 -22.74 -8.70
N SER A 189 -2.66 -22.51 -8.46
CA SER A 189 -3.51 -23.44 -7.76
C SER A 189 -4.37 -24.28 -8.71
N GLU A 190 -4.61 -25.54 -8.33
CA GLU A 190 -5.55 -26.42 -9.07
C GLU A 190 -6.94 -25.81 -9.21
N LEU A 191 -7.43 -25.14 -8.16
CA LEU A 191 -8.71 -24.40 -8.20
C LEU A 191 -8.69 -23.30 -9.27
N GLY A 192 -7.58 -22.57 -9.39
CA GLY A 192 -7.38 -21.55 -10.42
C GLY A 192 -7.50 -22.15 -11.81
N HIS A 193 -6.78 -23.24 -12.09
CA HIS A 193 -6.84 -23.94 -13.36
C HIS A 193 -8.23 -24.48 -13.67
N GLN A 194 -8.88 -25.19 -12.76
CA GLN A 194 -10.22 -25.73 -12.96
C GLN A 194 -11.25 -24.64 -13.26
N ARG A 195 -11.15 -23.50 -12.58
CA ARG A 195 -12.13 -22.41 -12.72
C ARG A 195 -11.92 -21.60 -13.98
N PHE A 196 -10.67 -21.20 -14.27
CA PHE A 196 -10.37 -20.21 -15.31
C PHE A 196 -10.00 -20.83 -16.67
N ALA A 197 -9.45 -22.07 -16.71
CA ALA A 197 -9.16 -22.73 -17.97
C ALA A 197 -10.42 -23.00 -18.81
N ARG A 198 -11.57 -23.13 -18.18
CA ARG A 198 -12.87 -23.26 -18.89
C ARG A 198 -13.27 -21.96 -19.61
N LEU A 199 -12.84 -20.81 -19.10
CA LEU A 199 -13.23 -19.49 -19.63
C LEU A 199 -12.19 -18.95 -20.61
N TRP A 200 -10.90 -19.19 -20.34
CA TRP A 200 -9.81 -18.58 -21.07
C TRP A 200 -9.01 -19.55 -21.95
N GLY A 201 -9.30 -20.85 -21.84
CA GLY A 201 -8.43 -21.89 -22.40
C GLY A 201 -7.17 -22.11 -21.53
N PRO A 202 -6.19 -22.88 -22.04
CA PRO A 202 -4.95 -23.14 -21.31
C PRO A 202 -4.18 -21.84 -21.04
N PHE A 203 -3.66 -21.68 -19.83
CA PHE A 203 -2.77 -20.58 -19.43
C PHE A 203 -1.61 -21.13 -18.58
N ALA A 204 -0.57 -20.32 -18.35
CA ALA A 204 0.61 -20.74 -17.62
C ALA A 204 0.31 -21.12 -16.16
N ASP A 205 0.93 -22.18 -15.68
CA ASP A 205 0.82 -22.71 -14.30
C ASP A 205 1.89 -22.09 -13.39
N GLU A 206 2.13 -20.82 -13.56
CA GLU A 206 3.18 -20.10 -12.86
C GLU A 206 2.66 -18.77 -12.34
N GLN A 207 3.25 -18.30 -11.24
CA GLN A 207 3.05 -16.94 -10.80
C GLN A 207 3.77 -15.96 -11.75
N GLY A 208 3.15 -14.81 -12.00
CA GLY A 208 3.77 -13.75 -12.75
C GLY A 208 4.95 -13.11 -12.00
N LYS A 209 5.78 -12.37 -12.71
CA LYS A 209 6.90 -11.61 -12.14
C LYS A 209 6.42 -10.30 -11.51
N LYS A 210 7.11 -9.85 -10.47
CA LYS A 210 6.91 -8.53 -9.88
C LYS A 210 7.56 -7.46 -10.74
N LEU A 211 7.13 -6.20 -10.58
CA LEU A 211 7.59 -5.07 -11.40
C LEU A 211 9.10 -5.00 -11.55
N THR A 212 9.86 -5.09 -10.46
CA THR A 212 11.33 -5.03 -10.50
C THR A 212 11.95 -6.21 -11.24
N GLU A 213 11.34 -7.40 -11.13
CA GLU A 213 11.76 -8.61 -11.85
C GLU A 213 11.43 -8.51 -13.35
N ILE A 214 10.30 -7.86 -13.70
CA ILE A 214 9.92 -7.56 -15.09
C ILE A 214 10.98 -6.63 -15.71
N MET A 215 11.37 -5.56 -15.02
CA MET A 215 12.39 -4.63 -15.49
C MET A 215 13.77 -5.30 -15.68
N ASP A 216 14.13 -6.21 -14.76
CA ASP A 216 15.35 -7.02 -14.93
C ASP A 216 15.26 -7.96 -16.13
N GLY A 217 14.11 -8.64 -16.29
CA GLY A 217 13.87 -9.56 -17.40
C GLY A 217 13.83 -8.88 -18.77
N MET A 218 13.33 -7.65 -18.86
CA MET A 218 13.41 -6.86 -20.09
C MET A 218 14.88 -6.51 -20.43
N ARG A 219 15.67 -6.15 -19.41
CA ARG A 219 17.06 -5.78 -19.59
C ARG A 219 17.95 -6.95 -19.98
N ASP A 220 17.75 -8.13 -19.40
CA ASP A 220 18.54 -9.34 -19.70
C ASP A 220 18.02 -10.14 -20.90
N GLY A 221 16.89 -9.73 -21.49
CA GLY A 221 16.28 -10.35 -22.67
C GLY A 221 15.44 -11.59 -22.39
N SER A 222 15.23 -11.97 -21.12
CA SER A 222 14.31 -13.06 -20.76
C SER A 222 12.83 -12.68 -20.97
N ILE A 223 12.53 -11.38 -20.98
CA ILE A 223 11.25 -10.81 -21.43
C ILE A 223 11.49 -10.08 -22.75
N ARG A 224 10.85 -10.52 -23.81
CA ARG A 224 11.05 -10.03 -25.17
C ARG A 224 9.94 -9.11 -25.67
N ALA A 225 8.75 -9.19 -25.08
CA ALA A 225 7.61 -8.36 -25.43
C ALA A 225 6.88 -7.86 -24.20
N ALA A 226 6.29 -6.68 -24.27
CA ALA A 226 5.48 -6.11 -23.20
C ALA A 226 4.26 -5.38 -23.74
N TYR A 227 3.18 -5.44 -22.94
CA TYR A 227 1.99 -4.60 -23.09
C TYR A 227 1.81 -3.78 -21.82
N ILE A 228 1.93 -2.47 -21.93
CA ILE A 228 1.82 -1.51 -20.82
C ILE A 228 0.52 -0.74 -21.00
N MET A 229 -0.34 -0.80 -19.97
CA MET A 229 -1.65 -0.16 -19.98
C MET A 229 -1.77 0.86 -18.85
N GLY A 230 -1.95 2.15 -19.22
CA GLY A 230 -2.21 3.23 -18.29
C GLY A 230 -1.09 3.50 -17.27
N GLU A 231 0.14 3.19 -17.63
CA GLU A 231 1.33 3.35 -16.78
C GLU A 231 2.49 3.97 -17.58
N ASN A 232 3.29 4.79 -16.92
CA ASN A 232 4.46 5.42 -17.52
C ASN A 232 5.74 5.06 -16.72
N PRO A 233 6.26 3.84 -16.86
CA PRO A 233 7.43 3.35 -16.12
C PRO A 233 8.67 4.24 -16.24
N MET A 234 8.86 4.90 -17.38
CA MET A 234 9.95 5.88 -17.58
C MET A 234 9.94 7.01 -16.56
N GLN A 235 8.79 7.29 -15.93
CA GLN A 235 8.64 8.36 -14.95
C GLN A 235 8.34 7.85 -13.54
N SER A 236 7.59 6.74 -13.41
CA SER A 236 7.09 6.24 -12.13
C SER A 236 8.03 5.26 -11.45
N ASP A 237 8.82 4.51 -12.20
CA ASP A 237 9.61 3.41 -11.67
C ASP A 237 10.99 3.86 -11.19
N PRO A 238 11.56 3.20 -10.20
CA PRO A 238 12.90 3.52 -9.72
C PRO A 238 13.95 3.18 -10.79
N ASP A 239 15.03 3.98 -10.84
CA ASP A 239 16.14 3.83 -11.78
C ASP A 239 15.71 3.97 -13.25
N ALA A 240 15.35 5.20 -13.63
CA ALA A 240 14.87 5.53 -14.98
C ALA A 240 15.81 5.06 -16.11
N ALA A 241 17.13 5.06 -15.88
CA ALA A 241 18.09 4.58 -16.88
C ALA A 241 17.98 3.06 -17.09
N LYS A 242 17.77 2.31 -16.01
CA LYS A 242 17.52 0.87 -16.07
C LYS A 242 16.20 0.56 -16.79
N VAL A 243 15.15 1.32 -16.49
CA VAL A 243 13.83 1.18 -17.12
C VAL A 243 13.93 1.44 -18.62
N GLU A 244 14.57 2.55 -19.04
CA GLU A 244 14.75 2.87 -20.44
C GLU A 244 15.54 1.78 -21.17
N ALA A 245 16.64 1.31 -20.59
CA ALA A 245 17.44 0.24 -21.17
C ALA A 245 16.63 -1.05 -21.36
N GLY A 246 15.79 -1.42 -20.39
CA GLY A 246 14.91 -2.58 -20.49
C GLY A 246 13.86 -2.43 -21.59
N LEU A 247 13.16 -1.28 -21.64
CA LEU A 247 12.14 -1.03 -22.65
C LEU A 247 12.72 -1.03 -24.07
N ARG A 248 13.91 -0.46 -24.27
CA ARG A 248 14.61 -0.45 -25.58
C ARG A 248 15.14 -1.82 -26.00
N ASN A 249 15.32 -2.75 -25.08
CA ASN A 249 15.79 -4.10 -25.38
C ASN A 249 14.66 -5.08 -25.73
N LEU A 250 13.40 -4.64 -25.64
CA LEU A 250 12.26 -5.45 -26.10
C LEU A 250 12.24 -5.58 -27.61
N ASP A 251 11.83 -6.76 -28.08
CA ASP A 251 11.54 -6.99 -29.51
C ASP A 251 10.22 -6.35 -29.93
N PHE A 252 9.28 -6.19 -28.98
CA PHE A 252 7.96 -5.63 -29.26
C PHE A 252 7.34 -5.00 -28.02
N LEU A 253 6.95 -3.74 -28.13
CA LEU A 253 6.32 -2.97 -27.07
C LEU A 253 4.98 -2.37 -27.53
N ILE A 254 3.91 -2.72 -26.84
CA ILE A 254 2.60 -2.08 -26.98
C ILE A 254 2.37 -1.18 -25.78
N VAL A 255 1.93 0.05 -25.99
CA VAL A 255 1.49 0.97 -24.93
C VAL A 255 0.09 1.45 -25.20
N GLN A 256 -0.79 1.29 -24.24
CA GLN A 256 -2.14 1.86 -24.21
C GLN A 256 -2.19 2.97 -23.18
N ASP A 257 -2.40 4.21 -23.60
CA ASP A 257 -2.42 5.37 -22.71
C ASP A 257 -3.30 6.48 -23.27
N ILE A 258 -3.74 7.39 -22.41
CA ILE A 258 -4.46 8.61 -22.79
C ILE A 258 -3.52 9.75 -23.23
N PHE A 259 -2.22 9.62 -22.92
CA PHE A 259 -1.20 10.61 -23.27
C PHE A 259 -0.01 9.98 -24.00
N MET A 260 0.65 10.78 -24.83
CA MET A 260 1.93 10.43 -25.45
C MET A 260 3.07 10.57 -24.40
N THR A 261 3.15 9.60 -23.50
CA THR A 261 4.15 9.57 -22.42
C THR A 261 5.56 9.27 -22.96
N PRO A 262 6.64 9.50 -22.18
CA PRO A 262 7.98 9.02 -22.52
C PRO A 262 8.02 7.52 -22.81
N THR A 263 7.28 6.69 -22.07
CA THR A 263 7.16 5.24 -22.34
C THR A 263 6.47 4.98 -23.66
N ALA A 264 5.37 5.66 -23.98
CA ALA A 264 4.65 5.51 -25.23
C ALA A 264 5.50 5.87 -26.46
N ARG A 265 6.47 6.80 -26.33
CA ARG A 265 7.40 7.17 -27.40
C ARG A 265 8.39 6.06 -27.78
N LEU A 266 8.56 5.05 -26.94
CA LEU A 266 9.40 3.88 -27.19
C LEU A 266 8.61 2.72 -27.81
N ALA A 267 7.29 2.81 -27.86
CA ALA A 267 6.42 1.72 -28.28
C ALA A 267 6.42 1.53 -29.80
N ASP A 268 6.34 0.27 -30.24
CA ASP A 268 6.10 -0.11 -31.64
C ASP A 268 4.62 0.12 -32.00
N VAL A 269 3.71 -0.08 -31.04
CA VAL A 269 2.27 0.15 -31.22
C VAL A 269 1.72 0.98 -30.07
N ILE A 270 0.98 2.03 -30.41
CA ILE A 270 0.27 2.87 -29.45
C ILE A 270 -1.23 2.71 -29.65
N LEU A 271 -1.94 2.38 -28.56
CA LEU A 271 -3.38 2.26 -28.52
C LEU A 271 -3.96 3.45 -27.72
N PRO A 272 -4.62 4.42 -28.39
CA PRO A 272 -5.23 5.55 -27.71
C PRO A 272 -6.38 5.11 -26.82
N ALA A 273 -6.26 5.30 -25.50
CA ALA A 273 -7.26 4.91 -24.52
C ALA A 273 -8.28 6.02 -24.25
N ALA A 274 -9.50 5.62 -23.89
CA ALA A 274 -10.50 6.52 -23.34
C ALA A 274 -10.22 6.81 -21.86
N SER A 275 -10.51 8.04 -21.41
CA SER A 275 -10.42 8.39 -20.01
C SER A 275 -11.57 7.79 -19.19
N TYR A 276 -11.48 7.84 -17.84
CA TYR A 276 -12.53 7.28 -16.97
C TYR A 276 -13.89 7.98 -17.10
N LEU A 277 -13.94 9.21 -17.61
CA LEU A 277 -15.20 9.92 -17.89
C LEU A 277 -15.85 9.50 -19.21
N GLU A 278 -15.11 8.84 -20.07
CA GLU A 278 -15.47 8.47 -21.45
C GLU A 278 -15.81 6.98 -21.58
N LYS A 279 -15.96 6.29 -20.47
CA LYS A 279 -16.27 4.86 -20.44
C LYS A 279 -17.13 4.48 -19.23
N GLN A 280 -17.79 3.34 -19.32
CA GLN A 280 -18.50 2.71 -18.22
C GLN A 280 -17.66 1.61 -17.60
N GLY A 281 -17.75 1.44 -16.28
CA GLY A 281 -17.03 0.39 -15.57
C GLY A 281 -17.34 0.39 -14.08
N THR A 282 -16.54 -0.32 -13.29
CA THR A 282 -16.71 -0.38 -11.84
C THR A 282 -15.43 0.06 -11.12
N PHE A 283 -15.60 0.77 -10.02
CA PHE A 283 -14.53 1.16 -9.12
C PHE A 283 -14.79 0.57 -7.75
N THR A 284 -13.76 -0.03 -7.15
CA THR A 284 -13.82 -0.46 -5.74
C THR A 284 -13.16 0.60 -4.87
N ASN A 285 -13.92 1.20 -3.96
CA ASN A 285 -13.44 2.27 -3.09
C ASN A 285 -12.69 1.72 -1.85
N THR A 286 -12.18 2.63 -1.00
CA THR A 286 -11.45 2.29 0.24
C THR A 286 -12.27 1.46 1.24
N GLU A 287 -13.61 1.58 1.21
CA GLU A 287 -14.53 0.76 2.00
C GLU A 287 -14.79 -0.62 1.39
N ARG A 288 -14.12 -0.96 0.29
CA ARG A 288 -14.33 -2.17 -0.52
C ARG A 288 -15.76 -2.28 -1.09
N ARG A 289 -16.38 -1.14 -1.35
CA ARG A 289 -17.65 -1.06 -2.04
C ARG A 289 -17.41 -0.91 -3.54
N VAL A 290 -17.97 -1.82 -4.33
CA VAL A 290 -17.99 -1.73 -5.79
C VAL A 290 -19.06 -0.73 -6.21
N GLN A 291 -18.66 0.25 -7.02
CA GLN A 291 -19.52 1.34 -7.49
C GLN A 291 -19.49 1.38 -9.00
N LEU A 292 -20.66 1.51 -9.62
CA LEU A 292 -20.77 1.72 -11.05
C LEU A 292 -20.35 3.16 -11.40
N ILE A 293 -19.50 3.28 -12.39
CA ILE A 293 -19.11 4.55 -13.00
C ILE A 293 -19.75 4.59 -14.38
N ASN A 294 -20.58 5.58 -14.61
CA ASN A 294 -21.23 5.79 -15.91
C ASN A 294 -20.38 6.68 -16.81
N GLU A 295 -20.47 6.46 -18.10
CA GLU A 295 -19.95 7.39 -19.10
C GLU A 295 -20.63 8.75 -18.93
N VAL A 296 -19.83 9.82 -18.92
CA VAL A 296 -20.25 11.22 -18.76
C VAL A 296 -20.06 12.00 -20.05
N LEU A 297 -19.00 11.68 -20.78
CA LEU A 297 -18.62 12.29 -22.02
C LEU A 297 -18.42 11.22 -23.10
N PRO A 298 -18.76 11.48 -24.37
CA PRO A 298 -18.42 10.55 -25.44
C PRO A 298 -16.89 10.43 -25.56
N PRO A 299 -16.36 9.24 -25.89
CA PRO A 299 -14.95 9.05 -26.16
C PRO A 299 -14.44 9.99 -27.26
N LEU A 300 -13.22 10.48 -27.12
CA LEU A 300 -12.59 11.26 -28.19
C LEU A 300 -12.43 10.42 -29.46
N PRO A 301 -12.56 11.02 -30.66
CA PRO A 301 -12.37 10.30 -31.92
C PRO A 301 -11.04 9.55 -31.96
N GLY A 302 -11.08 8.26 -32.27
CA GLY A 302 -9.91 7.39 -32.34
C GLY A 302 -9.49 6.73 -31.04
N THR A 303 -10.08 7.10 -29.88
CA THR A 303 -9.86 6.41 -28.62
C THR A 303 -10.85 5.26 -28.42
N ARG A 304 -10.48 4.30 -27.56
CA ARG A 304 -11.32 3.17 -27.19
C ARG A 304 -11.23 2.90 -25.68
N PRO A 305 -12.33 2.48 -25.06
CA PRO A 305 -12.26 1.97 -23.69
C PRO A 305 -11.43 0.69 -23.64
N ASP A 306 -10.76 0.50 -22.49
CA ASP A 306 -10.00 -0.69 -22.11
C ASP A 306 -10.90 -1.81 -21.59
#